data_603a687d18bdab7cbb836ffd291f0fc9
#
_entry.id   603a687d18bdab7cbb836ffd291f0fc9
#
_cell.length_a   1.000
_cell.length_b   1.000
_cell.length_c   1.000
_cell.angle_alpha   90.00
_cell.angle_beta   90.00
_cell.angle_gamma   90.00
#
_symmetry.space_group_name_H-M   'P 1'
#
loop_
_entity.id
_entity.type
_entity.pdbx_description
1 polymer ?
#
loop_
_entity_poly.entity_id
_entity_poly.type
_entity_poly.pdbx_seq_one_letter_code
_entity_poly.pdbx_strand_id
1 'polypeptide(L)'
;NVVGLIGMNHGWDDDDDWNEILAHSNAPANINRDTDEFKKLYPRIYNPDFDCYGIQDPTYQYYCNATKEFIKRSPENVKTINATEGGSLFGKRILSTTFKNFLDEHKK
;
A
#
# COMPACT_ATOMS: atom_id res chain seq x y z
N ASN A 1 -20.25 7.69 8.82
CA ASN A 1 -20.03 6.58 7.88
C ASN A 1 -18.59 6.09 7.93
N VAL A 2 -18.40 4.79 7.77
CA VAL A 2 -17.10 4.14 7.86
C VAL A 2 -16.86 3.33 6.58
N VAL A 3 -15.66 3.48 6.01
CA VAL A 3 -15.19 2.66 4.90
C VAL A 3 -14.04 1.81 5.39
N GLY A 4 -14.18 0.50 5.31
CA GLY A 4 -13.12 -0.45 5.66
C GLY A 4 -12.42 -0.96 4.42
N LEU A 5 -11.09 -0.95 4.44
CA LEU A 5 -10.25 -1.42 3.35
C LEU A 5 -9.50 -2.68 3.77
N ILE A 6 -9.54 -3.70 2.94
CA ILE A 6 -8.89 -4.98 3.16
C ILE A 6 -8.18 -5.38 1.87
N GLY A 7 -6.97 -5.93 1.99
CA GLY A 7 -6.21 -6.34 0.83
C GLY A 7 -5.69 -5.22 -0.05
N MET A 8 -5.58 -4.02 0.49
CA MET A 8 -5.13 -2.82 -0.24
C MET A 8 -3.63 -2.59 -0.06
N ASN A 9 -2.83 -3.59 -0.41
CA ASN A 9 -1.38 -3.54 -0.22
C ASN A 9 -0.70 -2.52 -1.14
N HIS A 10 -1.15 -2.38 -2.38
CA HIS A 10 -0.57 -1.48 -3.39
C HIS A 10 0.93 -1.67 -3.55
N GLY A 11 1.36 -2.93 -3.65
CA GLY A 11 2.76 -3.28 -3.77
C GLY A 11 3.03 -4.71 -3.31
N TRP A 12 4.27 -4.97 -2.98
CA TRP A 12 4.75 -6.27 -2.52
C TRP A 12 5.44 -6.13 -1.17
N ASP A 13 5.49 -7.23 -0.43
CA ASP A 13 6.28 -7.30 0.78
C ASP A 13 7.77 -7.34 0.44
N ASP A 14 8.60 -6.95 1.40
CA ASP A 14 10.04 -6.80 1.22
C ASP A 14 10.75 -8.12 0.90
N ASP A 15 10.12 -9.24 1.26
CA ASP A 15 10.65 -10.60 1.02
C ASP A 15 10.00 -11.30 -0.19
N ASP A 16 9.13 -10.63 -0.94
CA ASP A 16 8.53 -11.21 -2.14
C ASP A 16 9.57 -11.43 -3.24
N ASP A 17 9.28 -12.38 -4.11
CA ASP A 17 10.17 -12.76 -5.21
C ASP A 17 10.25 -11.64 -6.26
N TRP A 18 11.46 -11.14 -6.51
CA TRP A 18 11.69 -10.12 -7.53
C TRP A 18 11.29 -10.55 -8.93
N ASN A 19 11.35 -11.85 -9.23
CA ASN A 19 10.90 -12.34 -10.54
C ASN A 19 9.40 -12.09 -10.74
N GLU A 20 8.60 -12.24 -9.69
CA GLU A 20 7.17 -11.95 -9.75
C GLU A 20 6.90 -10.45 -9.88
N ILE A 21 7.63 -9.63 -9.14
CA ILE A 21 7.51 -8.18 -9.20
C ILE A 21 7.83 -7.66 -10.60
N LEU A 22 8.94 -8.11 -11.16
CA LEU A 22 9.37 -7.68 -12.50
C LEU A 22 8.41 -8.17 -13.58
N ALA A 23 7.90 -9.39 -13.46
CA ALA A 23 6.93 -9.93 -14.40
C ALA A 23 5.63 -9.11 -14.40
N HIS A 24 5.12 -8.73 -13.24
CA HIS A 24 3.94 -7.89 -13.10
C HIS A 24 4.13 -6.53 -13.78
N SER A 25 5.31 -5.96 -13.61
CA SER A 25 5.65 -4.65 -14.20
C SER A 25 6.05 -4.74 -15.67
N ASN A 26 6.07 -5.95 -16.24
CA ASN A 26 6.54 -6.21 -17.61
C ASN A 26 7.98 -5.72 -17.84
N ALA A 27 8.82 -5.84 -16.81
CA ALA A 27 10.21 -5.44 -16.85
C ALA A 27 11.12 -6.64 -17.19
N PRO A 28 12.30 -6.39 -17.81
CA PRO A 28 13.25 -7.48 -18.08
C PRO A 28 13.71 -8.16 -16.79
N ALA A 29 13.76 -9.49 -16.77
CA ALA A 29 14.18 -10.25 -15.60
C ALA A 29 15.65 -10.00 -15.22
N ASN A 30 16.46 -9.56 -16.16
CA ASN A 30 17.88 -9.27 -15.96
C ASN A 30 18.19 -7.79 -15.73
N ILE A 31 17.18 -6.97 -15.44
CA ILE A 31 17.39 -5.55 -15.16
C ILE A 31 18.35 -5.38 -13.97
N ASN A 32 19.23 -4.40 -14.06
CA ASN A 32 20.19 -4.11 -12.98
C ASN A 32 19.47 -3.37 -11.85
N ARG A 33 19.32 -4.02 -10.70
CA ARG A 33 18.63 -3.49 -9.52
C ARG A 33 19.47 -2.54 -8.66
N ASP A 34 20.75 -2.37 -9.00
CA ASP A 34 21.69 -1.53 -8.22
C ASP A 34 21.76 -0.09 -8.75
N THR A 35 21.03 0.24 -9.81
CA THR A 35 21.00 1.60 -10.37
C THR A 35 20.04 2.51 -9.61
N ASP A 36 20.33 3.82 -9.62
CA ASP A 36 19.44 4.82 -9.03
C ASP A 36 18.08 4.88 -9.76
N GLU A 37 18.10 4.70 -11.07
CA GLU A 37 16.88 4.65 -11.89
C GLU A 37 15.96 3.51 -11.43
N PHE A 38 16.53 2.33 -11.20
CA PHE A 38 15.76 1.20 -10.71
C PHE A 38 15.14 1.47 -9.35
N LYS A 39 15.91 2.03 -8.42
CA LYS A 39 15.44 2.33 -7.06
C LYS A 39 14.34 3.37 -7.05
N LYS A 40 14.31 4.28 -8.02
CA LYS A 40 13.22 5.25 -8.18
C LYS A 40 11.96 4.61 -8.73
N LEU A 41 12.08 3.63 -9.63
CA LEU A 41 10.94 2.92 -10.20
C LEU A 41 10.31 1.94 -9.21
N TYR A 42 11.13 1.33 -8.34
CA TYR A 42 10.70 0.33 -7.36
C TYR A 42 11.12 0.75 -5.95
N PRO A 43 10.54 1.83 -5.43
CA PRO A 43 10.94 2.33 -4.12
C PRO A 43 10.50 1.37 -3.01
N ARG A 44 11.33 1.31 -1.98
CA ARG A 44 11.05 0.61 -0.74
C ARG A 44 10.33 1.57 0.20
N ILE A 45 9.11 1.23 0.59
CA ILE A 45 8.23 2.09 1.37
C ILE A 45 8.13 1.57 2.80
N TYR A 46 8.41 2.43 3.77
CA TYR A 46 8.23 2.10 5.19
C TYR A 46 6.82 2.47 5.64
N ASN A 47 6.11 1.48 6.21
CA ASN A 47 4.80 1.70 6.82
C ASN A 47 4.98 1.88 8.34
N PRO A 48 4.84 3.09 8.87
CA PRO A 48 5.05 3.33 10.29
C PRO A 48 3.95 2.74 11.18
N ASP A 49 2.78 2.50 10.63
CA ASP A 49 1.64 1.99 11.40
C ASP A 49 1.81 0.52 11.76
N PHE A 50 2.52 -0.25 10.94
CA PHE A 50 2.76 -1.66 11.15
C PHE A 50 4.25 -2.03 11.20
N ASP A 51 5.14 -1.03 11.21
CA ASP A 51 6.61 -1.22 11.29
C ASP A 51 7.09 -2.28 10.29
N CYS A 52 6.74 -2.09 9.03
CA CYS A 52 7.13 -2.99 7.96
C CYS A 52 7.50 -2.22 6.70
N TYR A 53 8.18 -2.89 5.79
CA TYR A 53 8.56 -2.35 4.50
C TYR A 53 7.82 -3.06 3.38
N GLY A 54 7.56 -2.31 2.32
CA GLY A 54 7.01 -2.85 1.08
C GLY A 54 7.71 -2.26 -0.12
N ILE A 55 7.45 -2.83 -1.28
CA ILE A 55 8.01 -2.39 -2.55
C ILE A 55 6.85 -2.02 -3.46
N GLN A 56 6.96 -0.88 -4.14
CA GLN A 56 5.98 -0.48 -5.16
C GLN A 56 6.62 -0.47 -6.53
N ASP A 57 5.82 -0.76 -7.56
CA ASP A 57 6.18 -0.47 -8.95
C ASP A 57 5.45 0.81 -9.41
N PRO A 58 5.73 1.35 -10.62
CA PRO A 58 5.07 2.57 -11.08
C PRO A 58 3.55 2.48 -11.12
N THR A 59 2.99 1.32 -11.45
CA THR A 59 1.55 1.09 -11.51
C THR A 59 0.92 1.22 -10.14
N TYR A 60 1.49 0.57 -9.13
CA TYR A 60 0.98 0.64 -7.77
C TYR A 60 1.23 2.01 -7.13
N GLN A 61 2.32 2.70 -7.51
CA GLN A 61 2.52 4.10 -7.07
C GLN A 61 1.36 4.97 -7.56
N TYR A 62 0.99 4.83 -8.81
CA TYR A 62 -0.14 5.57 -9.38
C TYR A 62 -1.44 5.27 -8.64
N TYR A 63 -1.75 4.00 -8.46
CA TYR A 63 -3.00 3.59 -7.78
C TYR A 63 -3.01 4.04 -6.32
N CYS A 64 -1.90 3.91 -5.62
CA CYS A 64 -1.79 4.33 -4.22
C CYS A 64 -2.01 5.83 -4.08
N ASN A 65 -1.36 6.63 -4.92
CA ASN A 65 -1.52 8.08 -4.90
C ASN A 65 -2.94 8.52 -5.26
N ALA A 66 -3.56 7.87 -6.24
CA ALA A 66 -4.95 8.14 -6.61
C ALA A 66 -5.91 7.80 -5.47
N THR A 67 -5.69 6.69 -4.78
CA THR A 67 -6.51 6.30 -3.63
C THR A 67 -6.37 7.29 -2.48
N LYS A 68 -5.15 7.72 -2.17
CA LYS A 68 -4.90 8.72 -1.13
C LYS A 68 -5.59 10.04 -1.46
N GLU A 69 -5.55 10.47 -2.71
CA GLU A 69 -6.21 11.70 -3.14
C GLU A 69 -7.74 11.58 -3.04
N PHE A 70 -8.29 10.44 -3.41
CA PHE A 70 -9.72 10.17 -3.26
C PHE A 70 -10.14 10.24 -1.78
N ILE A 71 -9.39 9.61 -0.90
CA ILE A 71 -9.66 9.63 0.54
C ILE A 71 -9.60 11.06 1.08
N LYS A 72 -8.59 11.81 0.67
CA LYS A 72 -8.39 13.20 1.08
C LYS A 72 -9.58 14.09 0.69
N ARG A 73 -10.22 13.79 -0.42
CA ARG A 73 -11.39 14.54 -0.92
C ARG A 73 -12.71 14.04 -0.39
N SER A 74 -12.72 12.92 0.33
CA SER A 74 -13.97 12.39 0.87
C SER A 74 -14.51 13.31 1.97
N PRO A 75 -15.83 13.31 2.23
CA PRO A 75 -16.43 14.13 3.29
C PRO A 75 -15.80 13.85 4.66
N GLU A 76 -15.70 14.87 5.50
CA GLU A 76 -15.08 14.76 6.83
C GLU A 76 -15.79 13.78 7.76
N ASN A 77 -17.09 13.58 7.57
CA ASN A 77 -17.84 12.62 8.35
C ASN A 77 -17.67 11.17 7.91
N VAL A 78 -16.88 10.93 6.86
CA VAL A 78 -16.53 9.59 6.39
C VAL A 78 -15.17 9.23 6.92
N LYS A 79 -15.09 8.13 7.66
CA LYS A 79 -13.82 7.60 8.18
C LYS A 79 -13.35 6.47 7.28
N THR A 80 -12.10 6.54 6.86
CA THR A 80 -11.44 5.47 6.10
C THR A 80 -10.53 4.70 7.03
N ILE A 81 -10.77 3.40 7.17
CA ILE A 81 -10.02 2.52 8.04
C ILE A 81 -9.37 1.44 7.21
N ASN A 82 -8.04 1.37 7.25
CA ASN A 82 -7.30 0.35 6.52
C ASN A 82 -6.98 -0.82 7.44
N ALA A 83 -7.63 -1.94 7.20
CA ALA A 83 -7.46 -3.18 7.94
C ALA A 83 -6.65 -4.22 7.16
N THR A 84 -5.81 -3.76 6.24
CA THR A 84 -4.94 -4.63 5.41
C THR A 84 -3.78 -5.21 6.23
N GLU A 85 -3.37 -4.53 7.30
CA GLU A 85 -2.29 -4.96 8.21
C GLU A 85 -0.92 -4.94 7.52
N GLY A 86 -0.64 -3.85 6.82
CA GLY A 86 0.62 -3.64 6.12
C GLY A 86 0.41 -2.91 4.81
N GLY A 87 1.33 -3.08 3.89
CA GLY A 87 1.27 -2.46 2.57
C GLY A 87 1.68 -1.00 2.57
N SER A 88 1.32 -0.30 1.50
CA SER A 88 1.80 1.06 1.23
C SER A 88 0.74 2.14 1.42
N LEU A 89 -0.48 1.79 1.79
CA LEU A 89 -1.57 2.74 1.97
C LEU A 89 -1.68 3.15 3.44
N PHE A 90 -1.14 4.31 3.76
CA PHE A 90 -1.20 4.90 5.10
C PHE A 90 -1.11 6.43 4.97
N GLY A 91 -1.32 7.14 6.06
CA GLY A 91 -1.14 8.59 6.11
C GLY A 91 -2.39 9.34 6.55
N LYS A 92 -2.51 10.59 6.14
CA LYS A 92 -3.60 11.48 6.56
C LYS A 92 -4.95 10.91 6.17
N ARG A 93 -5.89 10.96 7.11
CA ARG A 93 -7.27 10.50 6.94
C ARG A 93 -7.40 9.00 6.72
N ILE A 94 -6.33 8.24 6.98
CA ILE A 94 -6.34 6.79 6.93
C ILE A 94 -6.00 6.28 8.31
N LEU A 95 -6.94 5.57 8.93
CA LEU A 95 -6.73 4.92 10.22
C LEU A 95 -6.32 3.48 9.96
N SER A 96 -5.22 3.06 10.55
CA SER A 96 -4.71 1.69 10.40
C SER A 96 -5.09 0.85 11.61
N THR A 97 -5.59 -0.35 11.36
CA THR A 97 -5.98 -1.28 12.42
C THR A 97 -5.86 -2.73 11.92
N THR A 98 -5.96 -3.69 12.82
CA THR A 98 -6.08 -5.10 12.43
C THR A 98 -7.50 -5.39 11.95
N PHE A 99 -7.64 -6.40 11.12
CA PHE A 99 -8.96 -6.83 10.63
C PHE A 99 -9.86 -7.26 11.79
N LYS A 100 -9.28 -7.95 12.77
CA LYS A 100 -10.00 -8.35 13.96
C LYS A 100 -10.55 -7.16 14.76
N ASN A 101 -9.70 -6.15 15.00
CA ASN A 101 -10.14 -4.96 15.72
C ASN A 101 -11.19 -4.18 14.93
N PHE A 102 -11.03 -4.09 13.62
CA PHE A 102 -12.03 -3.45 12.77
C PHE A 102 -13.40 -4.13 12.92
N LEU A 103 -13.43 -5.45 12.86
CA LEU A 103 -14.69 -6.22 13.02
C LEU A 103 -15.28 -6.02 14.41
N ASP A 104 -14.45 -6.08 15.46
CA ASP A 104 -14.92 -5.94 16.84
C ASP A 104 -15.53 -4.56 17.11
N GLU A 105 -14.97 -3.51 16.53
CA GLU A 105 -15.43 -2.13 16.71
C GLU A 105 -16.69 -1.80 15.91
N HIS A 106 -16.91 -2.50 14.79
CA HIS A 106 -17.97 -2.14 13.84
C HIS A 106 -19.04 -3.23 13.67
N LYS A 107 -18.98 -4.31 14.42
CA LYS A 107 -20.04 -5.31 14.37
C LYS A 107 -21.31 -4.78 15.06
N LYS A 108 -22.40 -5.21 14.55
CA LYS A 108 -23.71 -4.82 15.09
C LYS A 108 -24.31 -5.89 16.00
#